data_b00c861c48e5979410c2d4f0892d956c
#
_entry.id   b00c861c48e5979410c2d4f0892d956c
#
_cell.length_a   1.000
_cell.length_b   1.000
_cell.length_c   1.000
_cell.angle_alpha   90.00
_cell.angle_beta   90.00
_cell.angle_gamma   90.00
#
_symmetry.space_group_name_H-M   'P 1'
#
loop_
_entity.id
_entity.type
_entity.pdbx_description
1 polymer ?
#
loop_
_entity_poly.entity_id
_entity_poly.type
_entity_poly.pdbx_seq_one_letter_code
_entity_poly.pdbx_strand_id
1 'polypeptide(L)'
;MGCFCLKKVRNKSGYKDPTILASETPLKALYDLFKRVSSSIIDDGLIHKVEFQHAVFRNSSKQNLFADRVFDLFDVKHNGVIEFGEFVRSLSVFHPNAPIADKIAFLFRLYDLRQTGYIEGEELKEMLLALLGESDLLLSNDMVEMIVEKTMVEADSNGDGKIDEEEWREFVKNNPSVLKNMTLPYLKDLTSLAFPSFVLNNEAEIVGNK
;
A
#
# COMPACT_ATOMS: atom_id res chain seq x y z
N MET A 1 -3.59 -11.63 -35.68
CA MET A 1 -4.03 -12.58 -34.61
C MET A 1 -2.79 -12.91 -33.78
N GLY A 2 -2.55 -12.16 -32.74
CA GLY A 2 -1.41 -12.33 -31.82
C GLY A 2 -1.95 -12.80 -30.48
N CYS A 3 -1.76 -14.08 -30.20
CA CYS A 3 -2.11 -14.72 -28.93
C CYS A 3 -1.13 -14.21 -27.85
N PHE A 4 -1.56 -13.36 -26.95
CA PHE A 4 -0.81 -13.01 -25.75
C PHE A 4 -0.82 -14.20 -24.81
N CYS A 5 0.21 -15.04 -24.95
CA CYS A 5 0.49 -16.13 -24.03
C CYS A 5 1.08 -15.52 -22.74
N LEU A 6 0.24 -15.26 -21.75
CA LEU A 6 0.67 -14.92 -20.40
C LEU A 6 1.41 -16.15 -19.84
N LYS A 7 2.74 -16.13 -19.93
CA LYS A 7 3.59 -17.12 -19.26
C LYS A 7 3.32 -17.03 -17.76
N LYS A 8 2.87 -18.15 -17.19
CA LYS A 8 2.67 -18.38 -15.76
C LYS A 8 3.99 -18.11 -15.02
N VAL A 9 4.16 -16.89 -14.53
CA VAL A 9 5.29 -16.56 -13.67
C VAL A 9 5.04 -17.22 -12.33
N ARG A 10 5.90 -18.14 -11.93
CA ARG A 10 5.87 -18.78 -10.62
C ARG A 10 6.07 -17.71 -9.55
N ASN A 11 4.99 -17.45 -8.82
CA ASN A 11 4.93 -16.48 -7.73
C ASN A 11 5.88 -16.88 -6.59
N LYS A 12 6.89 -16.04 -6.33
CA LYS A 12 7.66 -16.05 -5.08
C LYS A 12 7.25 -14.92 -4.12
N SER A 13 6.31 -14.09 -4.49
CA SER A 13 5.76 -13.05 -3.62
C SER A 13 4.25 -13.27 -3.51
N GLY A 14 3.72 -13.34 -2.29
CA GLY A 14 2.35 -13.71 -1.96
C GLY A 14 1.22 -12.83 -2.51
N TYR A 15 1.40 -12.22 -3.66
CA TYR A 15 0.36 -11.46 -4.36
C TYR A 15 -0.54 -12.37 -5.16
N LYS A 16 -1.86 -12.15 -5.06
CA LYS A 16 -2.84 -12.81 -5.92
C LYS A 16 -2.61 -12.49 -7.40
N ASP A 17 -2.96 -13.45 -8.24
CA ASP A 17 -2.96 -13.29 -9.69
C ASP A 17 -3.84 -12.07 -10.08
N PRO A 18 -3.35 -11.15 -10.94
CA PRO A 18 -4.15 -10.04 -11.46
C PRO A 18 -5.50 -10.42 -12.07
N THR A 19 -5.63 -11.66 -12.56
CA THR A 19 -6.89 -12.20 -13.09
C THR A 19 -8.00 -12.29 -12.05
N ILE A 20 -7.68 -12.46 -10.75
CA ILE A 20 -8.69 -12.52 -9.68
C ILE A 20 -9.28 -11.12 -9.47
N LEU A 21 -8.45 -10.08 -9.42
CA LEU A 21 -8.93 -8.71 -9.33
C LEU A 21 -9.76 -8.33 -10.58
N ALA A 22 -9.32 -8.76 -11.77
CA ALA A 22 -10.02 -8.51 -13.02
C ALA A 22 -11.39 -9.22 -13.11
N SER A 23 -11.59 -10.34 -12.39
CA SER A 23 -12.89 -11.04 -12.35
C SER A 23 -13.92 -10.34 -11.47
N GLU A 24 -13.47 -9.62 -10.43
CA GLU A 24 -14.35 -8.92 -9.48
C GLU A 24 -14.56 -7.45 -9.86
N THR A 25 -13.64 -6.88 -10.65
CA THR A 25 -13.67 -5.48 -11.09
C THR A 25 -13.48 -5.42 -12.61
N PRO A 26 -14.26 -4.60 -13.34
CA PRO A 26 -14.08 -4.50 -14.78
C PRO A 26 -12.66 -4.10 -15.16
N LEU A 27 -11.91 -4.98 -15.81
CA LEU A 27 -10.53 -4.76 -16.25
C LEU A 27 -10.39 -3.44 -17.03
N LYS A 28 -11.45 -3.07 -17.76
CA LYS A 28 -11.52 -1.81 -18.49
C LYS A 28 -11.40 -0.61 -17.54
N ALA A 29 -12.10 -0.61 -16.40
CA ALA A 29 -12.05 0.51 -15.45
C ALA A 29 -10.66 0.65 -14.81
N LEU A 30 -9.99 -0.47 -14.52
CA LEU A 30 -8.60 -0.47 -14.05
C LEU A 30 -7.64 0.08 -15.11
N TYR A 31 -7.86 -0.31 -16.36
CA TYR A 31 -7.06 0.20 -17.47
C TYR A 31 -7.29 1.69 -17.71
N ASP A 32 -8.55 2.14 -17.64
CA ASP A 32 -8.90 3.56 -17.79
C ASP A 32 -8.30 4.41 -16.64
N LEU A 33 -8.28 3.87 -15.42
CA LEU A 33 -7.59 4.51 -14.28
C LEU A 33 -6.09 4.58 -14.52
N PHE A 34 -5.46 3.46 -14.86
CA PHE A 34 -4.04 3.39 -15.19
C PHE A 34 -3.68 4.39 -16.29
N LYS A 35 -4.45 4.42 -17.37
CA LYS A 35 -4.22 5.35 -18.50
C LYS A 35 -4.32 6.81 -18.07
N ARG A 36 -5.29 7.16 -17.21
CA ARG A 36 -5.39 8.55 -16.70
C ARG A 36 -4.19 8.96 -15.89
N VAL A 37 -3.63 8.05 -15.10
CA VAL A 37 -2.43 8.33 -14.30
C VAL A 37 -1.21 8.42 -15.20
N SER A 38 -0.99 7.43 -16.08
CA SER A 38 0.19 7.33 -16.95
C SER A 38 0.22 8.33 -18.11
N SER A 39 -0.81 9.14 -18.29
CA SER A 39 -0.87 10.22 -19.27
C SER A 39 -1.03 11.60 -18.62
N SER A 40 -0.88 11.68 -17.30
CA SER A 40 -1.10 12.93 -16.58
C SER A 40 0.00 13.96 -16.80
N ILE A 41 1.22 13.51 -17.08
CA ILE A 41 2.40 14.35 -17.33
C ILE A 41 3.13 13.86 -18.59
N ILE A 42 3.40 12.56 -18.69
CA ILE A 42 4.12 11.93 -19.81
C ILE A 42 3.20 10.85 -20.40
N ASP A 43 2.78 11.03 -21.67
CA ASP A 43 1.86 10.08 -22.33
C ASP A 43 2.66 8.98 -23.03
N ASP A 44 3.32 8.12 -22.26
CA ASP A 44 4.12 6.98 -22.77
C ASP A 44 3.54 5.61 -22.36
N GLY A 45 2.42 5.60 -21.65
CA GLY A 45 1.75 4.38 -21.21
C GLY A 45 2.42 3.71 -19.99
N LEU A 46 3.28 4.42 -19.28
CA LEU A 46 3.94 4.00 -18.04
C LEU A 46 3.61 5.02 -16.94
N ILE A 47 3.54 4.59 -15.68
CA ILE A 47 3.38 5.52 -14.57
C ILE A 47 4.75 5.84 -14.00
N HIS A 48 5.20 7.07 -14.19
CA HIS A 48 6.40 7.60 -13.56
C HIS A 48 6.14 8.04 -12.11
N LYS A 49 7.20 8.11 -11.32
CA LYS A 49 7.10 8.46 -9.88
C LYS A 49 6.35 9.77 -9.64
N VAL A 50 6.59 10.79 -10.47
CA VAL A 50 5.92 12.08 -10.37
C VAL A 50 4.42 11.97 -10.65
N GLU A 51 4.02 11.19 -11.66
CA GLU A 51 2.61 10.95 -11.99
C GLU A 51 1.89 10.17 -10.89
N PHE A 52 2.57 9.16 -10.33
CA PHE A 52 2.06 8.39 -9.20
C PHE A 52 1.82 9.30 -7.98
N GLN A 53 2.80 10.12 -7.63
CA GLN A 53 2.69 11.07 -6.53
C GLN A 53 1.55 12.06 -6.74
N HIS A 54 1.40 12.62 -7.95
CA HIS A 54 0.30 13.51 -8.30
C HIS A 54 -1.07 12.84 -8.20
N ALA A 55 -1.16 11.57 -8.60
CA ALA A 55 -2.42 10.82 -8.57
C ALA A 55 -2.85 10.42 -7.16
N VAL A 56 -1.89 10.14 -6.28
CA VAL A 56 -2.13 9.56 -4.95
C VAL A 56 -2.14 10.62 -3.85
N PHE A 57 -1.36 11.70 -3.99
CA PHE A 57 -1.18 12.71 -2.96
C PHE A 57 -1.61 14.10 -3.43
N ARG A 58 -2.29 14.84 -2.53
CA ARG A 58 -2.76 16.22 -2.83
C ARG A 58 -1.63 17.21 -2.98
N ASN A 59 -0.55 17.02 -2.26
CA ASN A 59 0.57 17.94 -2.18
C ASN A 59 1.83 17.34 -2.78
N SER A 60 1.87 17.29 -4.10
CA SER A 60 3.01 16.77 -4.87
C SER A 60 4.27 17.64 -4.84
N SER A 61 4.22 18.81 -4.18
CA SER A 61 5.35 19.74 -4.13
C SER A 61 6.41 19.40 -3.08
N LYS A 62 6.12 18.49 -2.15
CA LYS A 62 7.07 18.01 -1.14
C LYS A 62 7.45 16.56 -1.44
N GLN A 63 8.75 16.27 -1.43
CA GLN A 63 9.21 14.90 -1.35
C GLN A 63 8.63 14.26 -0.09
N ASN A 64 7.87 13.19 -0.27
CA ASN A 64 7.28 12.44 0.82
C ASN A 64 7.81 11.02 0.79
N LEU A 65 8.53 10.64 1.85
CA LEU A 65 9.08 9.31 2.03
C LEU A 65 8.01 8.21 1.89
N PHE A 66 6.82 8.46 2.42
CA PHE A 66 5.71 7.50 2.32
C PHE A 66 5.28 7.29 0.86
N ALA A 67 5.13 8.39 0.10
CA ALA A 67 4.79 8.32 -1.32
C ALA A 67 5.86 7.60 -2.13
N ASP A 68 7.12 7.91 -1.85
CA ASP A 68 8.27 7.27 -2.48
C ASP A 68 8.29 5.78 -2.19
N ARG A 69 8.06 5.40 -0.94
CA ARG A 69 8.08 3.99 -0.54
C ARG A 69 6.91 3.21 -1.13
N VAL A 70 5.71 3.79 -1.19
CA VAL A 70 4.57 3.15 -1.87
C VAL A 70 4.86 2.95 -3.35
N PHE A 71 5.43 3.96 -4.03
CA PHE A 71 5.85 3.82 -5.43
C PHE A 71 6.82 2.64 -5.62
N ASP A 72 7.86 2.56 -4.78
CA ASP A 72 8.87 1.48 -4.85
C ASP A 72 8.26 0.08 -4.64
N LEU A 73 7.19 -0.03 -3.82
CA LEU A 73 6.45 -1.28 -3.64
C LEU A 73 5.56 -1.63 -4.84
N PHE A 74 5.16 -0.64 -5.62
CA PHE A 74 4.42 -0.84 -6.87
C PHE A 74 5.35 -1.17 -8.03
N ASP A 75 6.53 -0.54 -8.11
CA ASP A 75 7.59 -0.84 -9.08
C ASP A 75 8.32 -2.14 -8.70
N VAL A 76 7.66 -3.27 -8.94
CA VAL A 76 8.18 -4.60 -8.58
C VAL A 76 9.44 -4.97 -9.36
N LYS A 77 9.59 -4.41 -10.56
CA LYS A 77 10.76 -4.62 -11.42
C LYS A 77 11.94 -3.72 -11.08
N HIS A 78 11.71 -2.69 -10.25
CA HIS A 78 12.71 -1.68 -9.89
C HIS A 78 13.35 -1.00 -11.12
N ASN A 79 12.51 -0.68 -12.11
CA ASN A 79 12.93 0.00 -13.34
C ASN A 79 12.57 1.49 -13.37
N GLY A 80 12.02 2.03 -12.27
CA GLY A 80 11.68 3.44 -12.09
C GLY A 80 10.33 3.84 -12.68
N VAL A 81 9.55 2.86 -13.17
CA VAL A 81 8.21 3.07 -13.72
C VAL A 81 7.29 1.93 -13.31
N ILE A 82 5.98 2.20 -13.25
CA ILE A 82 4.98 1.17 -12.96
C ILE A 82 4.25 0.82 -14.26
N GLU A 83 4.34 -0.42 -14.67
CA GLU A 83 3.59 -0.96 -15.80
C GLU A 83 2.17 -1.38 -15.36
N PHE A 84 1.23 -1.51 -16.30
CA PHE A 84 -0.15 -1.89 -16.01
C PHE A 84 -0.27 -3.17 -15.18
N GLY A 85 0.54 -4.19 -15.47
CA GLY A 85 0.52 -5.45 -14.72
C GLY A 85 0.98 -5.28 -13.27
N GLU A 86 1.95 -4.42 -13.01
CA GLU A 86 2.44 -4.08 -11.67
C GLU A 86 1.39 -3.27 -10.90
N PHE A 87 0.80 -2.28 -11.56
CA PHE A 87 -0.28 -1.46 -11.02
C PHE A 87 -1.46 -2.31 -10.53
N VAL A 88 -1.98 -3.20 -11.38
CA VAL A 88 -3.09 -4.10 -11.03
C VAL A 88 -2.73 -5.03 -9.88
N ARG A 89 -1.51 -5.61 -9.91
CA ARG A 89 -1.02 -6.52 -8.88
C ARG A 89 -0.92 -5.82 -7.52
N SER A 90 -0.34 -4.64 -7.50
CA SER A 90 -0.16 -3.88 -6.26
C SER A 90 -1.50 -3.38 -5.71
N LEU A 91 -2.41 -2.91 -6.57
CA LEU A 91 -3.77 -2.55 -6.15
C LEU A 91 -4.56 -3.73 -5.58
N SER A 92 -4.26 -4.97 -6.01
CA SER A 92 -4.98 -6.14 -5.51
C SER A 92 -4.83 -6.34 -3.99
N VAL A 93 -3.75 -5.85 -3.39
CA VAL A 93 -3.52 -5.93 -1.93
C VAL A 93 -4.54 -5.07 -1.17
N PHE A 94 -4.98 -3.97 -1.77
CA PHE A 94 -5.96 -3.05 -1.17
C PHE A 94 -7.41 -3.46 -1.41
N HIS A 95 -7.64 -4.55 -2.16
CA HIS A 95 -8.99 -5.07 -2.37
C HIS A 95 -9.59 -5.58 -1.05
N PRO A 96 -10.90 -5.37 -0.76
CA PRO A 96 -11.56 -5.85 0.47
C PRO A 96 -11.37 -7.36 0.69
N ASN A 97 -11.43 -8.15 -0.38
CA ASN A 97 -11.27 -9.62 -0.33
C ASN A 97 -9.80 -10.08 -0.43
N ALA A 98 -8.82 -9.15 -0.39
CA ALA A 98 -7.42 -9.57 -0.37
C ALA A 98 -7.10 -10.31 0.93
N PRO A 99 -6.31 -11.40 0.89
CA PRO A 99 -5.90 -12.10 2.09
C PRO A 99 -5.24 -11.17 3.08
N ILE A 100 -5.61 -11.30 4.36
CA ILE A 100 -5.01 -10.49 5.44
C ILE A 100 -3.49 -10.67 5.48
N ALA A 101 -3.00 -11.88 5.20
CA ALA A 101 -1.56 -12.16 5.14
C ALA A 101 -0.83 -11.30 4.10
N ASP A 102 -1.44 -11.08 2.92
CA ASP A 102 -0.85 -10.24 1.87
C ASP A 102 -0.79 -8.76 2.31
N LYS A 103 -1.82 -8.31 3.05
CA LYS A 103 -1.85 -6.94 3.61
C LYS A 103 -0.79 -6.75 4.68
N ILE A 104 -0.62 -7.73 5.57
CA ILE A 104 0.41 -7.72 6.62
C ILE A 104 1.81 -7.69 5.99
N ALA A 105 2.07 -8.55 4.99
CA ALA A 105 3.35 -8.59 4.29
C ALA A 105 3.63 -7.30 3.50
N PHE A 106 2.60 -6.67 2.95
CA PHE A 106 2.75 -5.37 2.29
C PHE A 106 3.15 -4.28 3.28
N LEU A 107 2.47 -4.22 4.45
CA LEU A 107 2.80 -3.27 5.51
C LEU A 107 4.20 -3.49 6.06
N PHE A 108 4.60 -4.73 6.30
CA PHE A 108 5.95 -5.03 6.74
C PHE A 108 6.98 -4.40 5.80
N ARG A 109 6.86 -4.67 4.50
CA ARG A 109 7.76 -4.09 3.49
C ARG A 109 7.66 -2.57 3.36
N LEU A 110 6.50 -2.00 3.67
CA LEU A 110 6.31 -0.55 3.69
C LEU A 110 7.15 0.11 4.79
N TYR A 111 7.20 -0.52 5.97
CA TYR A 111 7.94 -0.03 7.13
C TYR A 111 9.43 -0.41 7.12
N ASP A 112 9.81 -1.55 6.53
CA ASP A 112 11.22 -1.93 6.30
C ASP A 112 11.82 -1.05 5.20
N LEU A 113 12.18 0.18 5.56
CA LEU A 113 12.65 1.21 4.62
C LEU A 113 14.01 0.86 4.01
N ARG A 114 14.86 0.21 4.81
CA ARG A 114 16.23 -0.15 4.45
C ARG A 114 16.32 -1.53 3.82
N GLN A 115 15.19 -2.24 3.70
CA GLN A 115 15.07 -3.57 3.10
C GLN A 115 16.01 -4.59 3.76
N THR A 116 16.14 -4.51 5.07
CA THR A 116 16.98 -5.38 5.88
C THR A 116 16.31 -6.69 6.27
N GLY A 117 14.98 -6.79 6.06
CA GLY A 117 14.15 -7.88 6.56
C GLY A 117 13.71 -7.68 8.02
N TYR A 118 13.95 -6.51 8.57
CA TYR A 118 13.56 -6.10 9.93
C TYR A 118 13.01 -4.68 9.89
N ILE A 119 12.15 -4.34 10.85
CA ILE A 119 11.71 -2.96 11.07
C ILE A 119 12.43 -2.47 12.35
N GLU A 120 13.19 -1.40 12.22
CA GLU A 120 13.86 -0.75 13.35
C GLU A 120 13.06 0.46 13.85
N GLY A 121 13.28 0.88 15.09
CA GLY A 121 12.55 2.01 15.68
C GLY A 121 12.69 3.31 14.91
N GLU A 122 13.86 3.58 14.33
CA GLU A 122 14.07 4.76 13.47
C GLU A 122 13.23 4.68 12.19
N GLU A 123 13.05 3.52 11.59
CA GLU A 123 12.21 3.35 10.40
C GLU A 123 10.72 3.57 10.71
N LEU A 124 10.25 3.06 11.86
CA LEU A 124 8.90 3.36 12.36
C LEU A 124 8.70 4.86 12.55
N LYS A 125 9.68 5.55 13.13
CA LYS A 125 9.65 6.99 13.35
C LYS A 125 9.63 7.77 12.04
N GLU A 126 10.53 7.46 11.11
CA GLU A 126 10.59 8.08 9.79
C GLU A 126 9.26 7.93 9.04
N MET A 127 8.68 6.73 9.05
CA MET A 127 7.40 6.45 8.40
C MET A 127 6.24 7.18 9.10
N LEU A 128 6.21 7.20 10.44
CA LEU A 128 5.19 7.91 11.21
C LEU A 128 5.23 9.42 10.91
N LEU A 129 6.40 10.02 10.88
CA LEU A 129 6.58 11.43 10.52
C LEU A 129 6.13 11.72 9.08
N ALA A 130 6.44 10.82 8.13
CA ALA A 130 5.99 10.94 6.75
C ALA A 130 4.45 10.89 6.63
N LEU A 131 3.80 9.99 7.37
CA LEU A 131 2.33 9.88 7.42
C LEU A 131 1.68 11.10 8.07
N LEU A 132 2.27 11.63 9.15
CA LEU A 132 1.81 12.87 9.79
C LEU A 132 1.94 14.07 8.85
N GLY A 133 2.99 14.12 8.03
CA GLY A 133 3.19 15.16 7.03
C GLY A 133 2.09 15.22 5.95
N GLU A 134 1.39 14.10 5.71
CA GLU A 134 0.24 14.00 4.79
C GLU A 134 -1.12 14.19 5.47
N SER A 135 -1.13 14.18 6.78
CA SER A 135 -2.35 14.41 7.57
C SER A 135 -2.34 15.81 8.16
N ASP A 136 -3.52 16.32 8.51
CA ASP A 136 -3.63 17.59 9.25
C ASP A 136 -3.34 17.39 10.75
N LEU A 137 -2.79 16.23 11.14
CA LEU A 137 -2.48 15.90 12.53
C LEU A 137 -1.09 16.42 12.90
N LEU A 138 -1.05 17.25 13.93
CA LEU A 138 0.20 17.72 14.53
C LEU A 138 0.41 16.98 15.84
N LEU A 139 1.45 16.16 15.90
CA LEU A 139 1.91 15.52 17.13
C LEU A 139 3.23 16.18 17.57
N SER A 140 3.44 16.30 18.88
CA SER A 140 4.73 16.69 19.41
C SER A 140 5.76 15.59 19.21
N ASN A 141 7.06 15.94 19.18
CA ASN A 141 8.13 14.96 19.09
C ASN A 141 8.04 13.91 20.20
N ASP A 142 7.73 14.32 21.42
CA ASP A 142 7.58 13.40 22.56
C ASP A 142 6.47 12.39 22.36
N MET A 143 5.36 12.79 21.71
CA MET A 143 4.28 11.87 21.37
C MET A 143 4.69 10.90 20.26
N VAL A 144 5.45 11.35 19.28
CA VAL A 144 6.00 10.49 18.23
C VAL A 144 6.92 9.43 18.84
N GLU A 145 7.87 9.85 19.69
CA GLU A 145 8.77 8.92 20.38
C GLU A 145 7.99 7.90 21.23
N MET A 146 6.99 8.37 21.98
CA MET A 146 6.16 7.48 22.82
C MET A 146 5.40 6.44 21.96
N ILE A 147 4.90 6.83 20.80
CA ILE A 147 4.21 5.88 19.89
C ILE A 147 5.19 4.85 19.36
N VAL A 148 6.39 5.28 18.94
CA VAL A 148 7.43 4.39 18.42
C VAL A 148 7.88 3.42 19.53
N GLU A 149 8.23 3.93 20.71
CA GLU A 149 8.68 3.11 21.84
C GLU A 149 7.60 2.07 22.22
N LYS A 150 6.36 2.51 22.34
CA LYS A 150 5.24 1.60 22.64
C LYS A 150 5.09 0.52 21.57
N THR A 151 5.18 0.88 20.30
CA THR A 151 5.07 -0.08 19.21
C THR A 151 6.19 -1.09 19.23
N MET A 152 7.44 -0.65 19.48
CA MET A 152 8.58 -1.54 19.60
C MET A 152 8.41 -2.50 20.78
N VAL A 153 8.03 -2.01 21.96
CA VAL A 153 7.81 -2.86 23.16
C VAL A 153 6.70 -3.90 22.93
N GLU A 154 5.66 -3.56 22.18
CA GLU A 154 4.55 -4.48 21.92
C GLU A 154 4.84 -5.49 20.78
N ALA A 155 5.67 -5.12 19.82
CA ALA A 155 5.95 -5.93 18.64
C ALA A 155 7.22 -6.77 18.76
N ASP A 156 8.30 -6.22 19.30
CA ASP A 156 9.58 -6.91 19.51
C ASP A 156 9.46 -7.88 20.69
N SER A 157 9.06 -9.11 20.40
CA SER A 157 8.77 -10.12 21.41
C SER A 157 10.04 -10.80 21.97
N ASN A 158 11.11 -10.83 21.17
CA ASN A 158 12.39 -11.42 21.54
C ASN A 158 13.34 -10.43 22.22
N GLY A 159 13.06 -9.12 22.15
CA GLY A 159 13.81 -8.05 22.80
C GLY A 159 15.16 -7.73 22.15
N ASP A 160 15.31 -7.98 20.84
CA ASP A 160 16.55 -7.71 20.11
C ASP A 160 16.63 -6.30 19.52
N GLY A 161 15.61 -5.48 19.71
CA GLY A 161 15.53 -4.09 19.25
C GLY A 161 15.07 -3.94 17.80
N LYS A 162 14.55 -5.01 17.20
CA LYS A 162 14.06 -5.06 15.84
C LYS A 162 12.74 -5.82 15.82
N ILE A 163 11.97 -5.66 14.75
CA ILE A 163 10.74 -6.41 14.53
C ILE A 163 10.93 -7.22 13.25
N ASP A 164 10.94 -8.54 13.34
CA ASP A 164 10.97 -9.42 12.20
C ASP A 164 9.55 -9.63 11.60
N GLU A 165 9.47 -10.36 10.48
CA GLU A 165 8.19 -10.58 9.78
C GLU A 165 7.18 -11.38 10.64
N GLU A 166 7.63 -12.32 11.47
CA GLU A 166 6.75 -13.12 12.33
C GLU A 166 6.23 -12.29 13.50
N GLU A 167 7.08 -11.53 14.15
CA GLU A 167 6.73 -10.58 15.22
C GLU A 167 5.76 -9.52 14.72
N TRP A 168 6.02 -8.96 13.53
CA TRP A 168 5.10 -8.04 12.87
C TRP A 168 3.73 -8.66 12.61
N ARG A 169 3.71 -9.90 12.12
CA ARG A 169 2.47 -10.65 11.86
C ARG A 169 1.65 -10.84 13.13
N GLU A 170 2.30 -11.20 14.23
CA GLU A 170 1.64 -11.37 15.52
C GLU A 170 1.17 -10.05 16.10
N PHE A 171 1.97 -9.00 16.01
CA PHE A 171 1.59 -7.65 16.42
C PHE A 171 0.32 -7.17 15.67
N VAL A 172 0.28 -7.32 14.35
CA VAL A 172 -0.87 -6.89 13.54
C VAL A 172 -2.13 -7.72 13.84
N LYS A 173 -2.02 -9.01 14.13
CA LYS A 173 -3.14 -9.84 14.57
C LYS A 173 -3.76 -9.33 15.87
N ASN A 174 -2.93 -8.89 16.81
CA ASN A 174 -3.35 -8.34 18.08
C ASN A 174 -3.82 -6.88 17.94
N ASN A 175 -3.40 -6.19 16.89
CA ASN A 175 -3.71 -4.79 16.61
C ASN A 175 -4.33 -4.61 15.21
N PRO A 176 -5.52 -5.18 14.91
CA PRO A 176 -6.09 -5.18 13.56
C PRO A 176 -6.42 -3.78 13.02
N SER A 177 -6.48 -2.77 13.90
CA SER A 177 -6.64 -1.37 13.52
C SER A 177 -5.50 -0.85 12.63
N VAL A 178 -4.31 -1.44 12.69
CA VAL A 178 -3.16 -1.12 11.84
C VAL A 178 -3.51 -1.35 10.36
N LEU A 179 -4.30 -2.37 10.05
CA LEU A 179 -4.75 -2.67 8.69
C LEU A 179 -5.75 -1.65 8.13
N LYS A 180 -6.48 -0.92 9.00
CA LYS A 180 -7.42 0.12 8.55
C LYS A 180 -6.70 1.30 7.91
N ASN A 181 -5.47 1.56 8.31
CA ASN A 181 -4.64 2.65 7.79
C ASN A 181 -4.00 2.35 6.43
N MET A 182 -4.15 1.13 5.92
CA MET A 182 -3.70 0.77 4.57
C MET A 182 -4.54 1.37 3.45
N THR A 183 -5.71 1.89 3.75
CA THR A 183 -6.49 2.67 2.80
C THR A 183 -5.92 4.08 2.77
N LEU A 184 -5.01 4.35 1.82
CA LEU A 184 -4.68 5.73 1.46
C LEU A 184 -6.01 6.41 1.12
N PRO A 185 -6.38 7.53 1.77
CA PRO A 185 -7.67 8.19 1.53
C PRO A 185 -7.92 8.43 0.04
N TYR A 186 -6.86 8.72 -0.71
CA TYR A 186 -6.91 8.98 -2.16
C TYR A 186 -6.98 7.73 -3.02
N LEU A 187 -6.39 6.62 -2.60
CA LEU A 187 -6.64 5.32 -3.24
C LEU A 187 -8.11 4.91 -3.04
N LYS A 188 -8.70 5.24 -1.88
CA LYS A 188 -10.13 5.05 -1.66
C LYS A 188 -10.96 5.91 -2.61
N ASP A 189 -10.59 7.17 -2.81
CA ASP A 189 -11.29 8.06 -3.73
C ASP A 189 -11.09 7.64 -5.18
N LEU A 190 -9.88 7.26 -5.59
CA LEU A 190 -9.59 6.73 -6.91
C LEU A 190 -10.28 5.40 -7.16
N THR A 191 -10.31 4.51 -6.17
CA THR A 191 -11.01 3.23 -6.27
C THR A 191 -12.51 3.41 -6.20
N SER A 192 -13.07 4.36 -5.42
CA SER A 192 -14.49 4.66 -5.37
C SER A 192 -15.01 5.23 -6.67
N LEU A 193 -14.26 6.13 -7.32
CA LEU A 193 -14.62 6.69 -8.62
C LEU A 193 -14.50 5.66 -9.75
N ALA A 194 -13.54 4.76 -9.68
CA ALA A 194 -13.32 3.71 -10.67
C ALA A 194 -14.14 2.44 -10.38
N PHE A 195 -14.51 2.22 -9.10
CA PHE A 195 -15.12 1.01 -8.61
C PHE A 195 -16.18 1.31 -7.54
N PRO A 196 -17.42 1.68 -7.94
CA PRO A 196 -18.52 1.94 -6.99
C PRO A 196 -18.78 0.77 -6.04
N SER A 197 -18.47 -0.47 -6.45
CA SER A 197 -18.60 -1.68 -5.61
C SER A 197 -17.64 -1.72 -4.41
N PHE A 198 -16.54 -0.99 -4.41
CA PHE A 198 -15.67 -0.84 -3.24
C PHE A 198 -16.33 -0.03 -2.11
N VAL A 199 -17.27 0.85 -2.45
CA VAL A 199 -17.98 1.70 -1.49
C VAL A 199 -19.14 0.97 -0.84
N LEU A 200 -19.85 0.14 -1.60
CA LEU A 200 -21.09 -0.50 -1.16
C LEU A 200 -20.88 -1.60 -0.10
N ASN A 201 -19.71 -2.26 -0.10
CA ASN A 201 -19.44 -3.35 0.86
C ASN A 201 -18.98 -2.84 2.24
N ASN A 202 -18.50 -1.61 2.36
CA ASN A 202 -18.07 -1.05 3.65
C ASN A 202 -19.23 -0.49 4.48
N GLU A 203 -20.38 -0.19 3.87
CA GLU A 203 -21.57 0.30 4.60
C GLU A 203 -22.41 -0.84 5.19
N ALA A 204 -22.32 -2.05 4.63
CA ALA A 204 -23.09 -3.20 5.11
C ALA A 204 -22.55 -3.79 6.43
N GLU A 205 -21.26 -3.61 6.75
CA GLU A 205 -20.70 -4.10 8.02
C GLU A 205 -20.94 -3.17 9.22
N ILE A 206 -21.30 -1.90 8.97
CA ILE A 206 -21.53 -0.92 10.06
C ILE A 206 -22.98 -0.99 10.59
N VAL A 207 -23.92 -1.56 9.84
CA VAL A 207 -25.37 -1.62 10.22
C VAL A 207 -25.75 -2.93 10.93
N GLY A 208 -24.84 -3.90 11.00
CA GLY A 208 -25.12 -5.23 11.58
C GLY A 208 -24.92 -5.39 13.08
N ASN A 209 -24.48 -4.36 13.82
CA ASN A 209 -24.32 -4.43 15.28
C ASN A 209 -25.10 -3.31 15.99
N LYS A 210 -26.40 -3.49 16.07
CA LYS A 210 -27.26 -2.90 17.09
C LYS A 210 -28.14 -3.97 17.72
#